data_18f746bb5e9fa4de9aa3631ac1680e78
#
_entry.id   18f746bb5e9fa4de9aa3631ac1680e78
#
_cell.length_a   1.000
_cell.length_b   1.000
_cell.length_c   1.000
_cell.angle_alpha   90.00
_cell.angle_beta   90.00
_cell.angle_gamma   90.00
#
_symmetry.space_group_name_H-M   'P 1'
#
loop_
_entity.id
_entity.type
_entity.pdbx_description
1 polymer ?
#
loop_
_entity_poly.entity_id
_entity_poly.type
_entity_poly.pdbx_seq_one_letter_code
_entity_poly.pdbx_strand_id
1 'polypeptide(L)'
;MAYSNKFIYATLPRTQRGQPIVLGGDPKGKNFLYTNGNSVIIRNIENPAIADVYTEHSCPVNVAKYSPSGFYIASGDQSGKIRIWDTVNKEHILKNEFQPFGGPIKDISWSQDNQRIVVVGEGREKFGHVFMAETGTSVGEISGQSKPINSCDFRPARPFRIITGSEDNTIGVFEGPPFKFKMTKQDHTRFVQAVRYSPSGHLFASAGFDGKVFIYDGTTSELVGEVGSPAHKGGVYAVAWKPDGKQLLTCSGDKTCRLWDVETRELISEFPMGTAVEDQQVSCLWQGEHILTVSLSGFISYLDVNNPTKPLRVIKGHNKPITVLGLSDDRSTIYTGSHDGAVTNWNSGNGVNDRVSGNGHGNQMNGICSWGDFVYTCGIDDSLRQINIEGNSYTDAVVKLNCQPRGIAIFREQNIIALSCVKEITLVQDNRKVFSLPISYEASSCAANPETSELAVGGDDQKLRIYSLSGTTLELKTELEHLGAVTDCSYSPDNKLLVACDAHRKVVLYAVPEYKVRLFLIALSIDV
;
A
#
# COMPACT_ATOMS: atom_id res chain seq x y z
N MET A 1 1.00 -27.87 16.07
CA MET A 1 -0.37 -27.39 15.79
C MET A 1 -0.33 -26.65 14.46
N ALA A 2 -1.16 -27.00 13.50
CA ALA A 2 -1.31 -26.22 12.29
C ALA A 2 -2.08 -24.92 12.65
N TYR A 3 -1.50 -23.76 12.35
CA TYR A 3 -2.21 -22.50 12.45
C TYR A 3 -2.99 -22.24 11.16
N SER A 4 -4.08 -21.47 11.24
CA SER A 4 -4.82 -21.01 10.08
C SER A 4 -4.90 -19.49 10.13
N ASN A 5 -4.76 -18.84 8.96
CA ASN A 5 -4.98 -17.41 8.84
C ASN A 5 -6.45 -17.12 9.10
N LYS A 6 -6.71 -16.22 10.05
CA LYS A 6 -8.07 -15.77 10.38
C LYS A 6 -8.46 -14.54 9.57
N PHE A 7 -7.58 -13.56 9.46
CA PHE A 7 -7.76 -12.32 8.72
C PHE A 7 -6.46 -11.85 8.06
N ILE A 8 -6.61 -11.10 6.98
CA ILE A 8 -5.54 -10.35 6.33
C ILE A 8 -5.90 -8.86 6.43
N TYR A 9 -5.12 -8.10 7.18
CA TYR A 9 -5.24 -6.64 7.27
C TYR A 9 -4.50 -6.01 6.09
N ALA A 10 -5.21 -5.87 4.97
CA ALA A 10 -4.59 -5.45 3.73
C ALA A 10 -4.14 -3.98 3.77
N THR A 11 -2.94 -3.73 3.28
CA THR A 11 -2.41 -2.38 3.05
C THR A 11 -3.15 -1.68 1.91
N LEU A 12 -2.96 -0.36 1.79
CA LEU A 12 -3.48 0.44 0.69
C LEU A 12 -2.59 0.36 -0.56
N PRO A 13 -3.07 0.79 -1.74
CA PRO A 13 -2.26 0.88 -2.94
C PRO A 13 -1.00 1.72 -2.72
N ARG A 14 0.13 1.27 -3.27
CA ARG A 14 1.33 2.09 -3.33
C ARG A 14 1.12 3.19 -4.36
N THR A 15 1.25 4.43 -3.92
CA THR A 15 1.06 5.61 -4.75
C THR A 15 2.36 6.41 -4.88
N GLN A 16 2.53 7.07 -6.02
CA GLN A 16 3.62 7.98 -6.28
C GLN A 16 3.09 9.20 -7.03
N ARG A 17 3.51 10.39 -6.60
CA ARG A 17 3.10 11.63 -7.26
C ARG A 17 3.55 11.65 -8.72
N GLY A 18 2.63 12.03 -9.61
CA GLY A 18 2.92 12.11 -11.05
C GLY A 18 2.73 10.79 -11.82
N GLN A 19 2.44 9.69 -11.13
CA GLN A 19 2.22 8.39 -11.75
C GLN A 19 0.80 7.89 -11.52
N PRO A 20 0.10 7.43 -12.57
CA PRO A 20 -1.16 6.71 -12.42
C PRO A 20 -0.91 5.34 -11.80
N ILE A 21 -1.90 4.83 -11.09
CA ILE A 21 -1.94 3.43 -10.66
C ILE A 21 -3.12 2.72 -11.33
N VAL A 22 -3.06 1.40 -11.39
CA VAL A 22 -4.12 0.60 -11.99
C VAL A 22 -4.92 -0.11 -10.91
N LEU A 23 -6.24 0.13 -10.90
CA LEU A 23 -7.21 -0.73 -10.21
C LEU A 23 -7.72 -1.76 -11.22
N GLY A 24 -7.63 -3.05 -10.85
CA GLY A 24 -8.18 -4.13 -11.66
C GLY A 24 -9.57 -4.52 -11.17
N GLY A 25 -10.56 -4.45 -12.06
CA GLY A 25 -11.91 -4.91 -11.79
C GLY A 25 -12.08 -6.41 -12.04
N ASP A 26 -12.85 -7.08 -11.19
CA ASP A 26 -13.23 -8.48 -11.36
C ASP A 26 -14.42 -8.58 -12.34
N PRO A 27 -14.30 -9.30 -13.45
CA PRO A 27 -15.41 -9.51 -14.39
C PRO A 27 -16.63 -10.18 -13.74
N LYS A 28 -16.44 -10.92 -12.63
CA LYS A 28 -17.53 -11.51 -11.85
C LYS A 28 -18.20 -10.52 -10.89
N GLY A 29 -17.70 -9.29 -10.82
CA GLY A 29 -18.26 -8.22 -10.00
C GLY A 29 -18.01 -8.31 -8.49
N LYS A 30 -17.28 -9.33 -8.01
CA LYS A 30 -17.14 -9.60 -6.57
C LYS A 30 -15.96 -8.88 -5.91
N ASN A 31 -14.87 -8.73 -6.64
CA ASN A 31 -13.62 -8.25 -6.10
C ASN A 31 -13.03 -7.11 -6.95
N PHE A 32 -12.10 -6.40 -6.38
CA PHE A 32 -11.18 -5.52 -7.09
C PHE A 32 -9.76 -5.76 -6.58
N LEU A 33 -8.77 -5.37 -7.35
CA LEU A 33 -7.38 -5.58 -6.98
C LEU A 33 -6.50 -4.37 -7.25
N TYR A 34 -5.38 -4.33 -6.55
CA TYR A 34 -4.32 -3.33 -6.69
C TYR A 34 -2.99 -3.90 -6.19
N THR A 35 -1.92 -3.12 -6.31
CA THR A 35 -0.57 -3.56 -5.97
C THR A 35 0.03 -2.73 -4.83
N ASN A 36 0.82 -3.38 -3.97
CA ASN A 36 1.67 -2.72 -2.98
C ASN A 36 2.93 -3.55 -2.72
N GLY A 37 4.10 -2.94 -2.91
CA GLY A 37 5.37 -3.66 -2.81
C GLY A 37 5.42 -4.85 -3.77
N ASN A 38 5.82 -6.01 -3.31
CA ASN A 38 5.89 -7.25 -4.10
C ASN A 38 4.54 -8.00 -4.18
N SER A 39 3.47 -7.39 -3.67
CA SER A 39 2.19 -8.07 -3.47
C SER A 39 1.09 -7.53 -4.37
N VAL A 40 0.20 -8.41 -4.80
CA VAL A 40 -1.11 -8.06 -5.36
C VAL A 40 -2.16 -8.32 -4.29
N ILE A 41 -2.97 -7.31 -4.01
CA ILE A 41 -4.01 -7.35 -2.99
C ILE A 41 -5.37 -7.42 -3.69
N ILE A 42 -6.18 -8.40 -3.31
CA ILE A 42 -7.54 -8.62 -3.79
C ILE A 42 -8.48 -8.28 -2.65
N ARG A 43 -9.44 -7.39 -2.87
CA ARG A 43 -10.46 -7.07 -1.88
C ARG A 43 -11.85 -7.36 -2.40
N ASN A 44 -12.72 -7.83 -1.51
CA ASN A 44 -14.15 -7.91 -1.82
C ASN A 44 -14.73 -6.50 -1.95
N ILE A 45 -15.52 -6.26 -3.01
CA ILE A 45 -16.02 -4.91 -3.30
C ILE A 45 -17.12 -4.46 -2.32
N GLU A 46 -17.95 -5.39 -1.87
CA GLU A 46 -19.02 -5.11 -0.90
C GLU A 46 -18.47 -4.98 0.52
N ASN A 47 -17.59 -5.90 0.91
CA ASN A 47 -16.94 -5.90 2.22
C ASN A 47 -15.41 -5.86 2.09
N PRO A 48 -14.79 -4.67 1.98
CA PRO A 48 -13.35 -4.53 1.75
C PRO A 48 -12.46 -4.97 2.92
N ALA A 49 -13.03 -5.30 4.08
CA ALA A 49 -12.29 -5.94 5.16
C ALA A 49 -11.88 -7.38 4.80
N ILE A 50 -12.62 -8.02 3.88
CA ILE A 50 -12.25 -9.32 3.32
C ILE A 50 -11.21 -9.09 2.22
N ALA A 51 -10.00 -9.57 2.45
CA ALA A 51 -8.88 -9.42 1.53
C ALA A 51 -8.13 -10.74 1.36
N ASP A 52 -7.49 -10.87 0.21
CA ASP A 52 -6.54 -11.93 -0.12
C ASP A 52 -5.29 -11.32 -0.76
N VAL A 53 -4.16 -12.01 -0.70
CA VAL A 53 -2.86 -11.47 -1.10
C VAL A 53 -2.05 -12.53 -1.87
N TYR A 54 -1.52 -12.13 -3.03
CA TYR A 54 -0.54 -12.89 -3.79
C TYR A 54 0.84 -12.24 -3.62
N THR A 55 1.86 -13.00 -3.14
CA THR A 55 3.16 -12.45 -2.69
C THR A 55 4.37 -13.03 -3.42
N GLU A 56 4.19 -13.79 -4.49
CA GLU A 56 5.22 -14.57 -5.15
C GLU A 56 6.18 -13.77 -6.07
N HIS A 57 5.98 -12.46 -6.22
CA HIS A 57 6.91 -11.62 -6.97
C HIS A 57 8.17 -11.30 -6.18
N SER A 58 9.33 -11.40 -6.82
CA SER A 58 10.63 -11.03 -6.23
C SER A 58 10.91 -9.52 -6.28
N CYS A 59 10.21 -8.80 -7.15
CA CYS A 59 10.34 -7.35 -7.35
C CYS A 59 8.99 -6.65 -7.13
N PRO A 60 8.98 -5.33 -6.86
CA PRO A 60 7.74 -4.58 -6.72
C PRO A 60 6.81 -4.72 -7.93
N VAL A 61 5.56 -5.05 -7.67
CA VAL A 61 4.51 -5.19 -8.68
C VAL A 61 3.89 -3.83 -8.95
N ASN A 62 3.78 -3.46 -10.23
CA ASN A 62 3.22 -2.18 -10.63
C ASN A 62 1.76 -2.28 -11.08
N VAL A 63 1.38 -3.43 -11.65
CA VAL A 63 0.05 -3.62 -12.26
C VAL A 63 -0.41 -5.06 -12.12
N ALA A 64 -1.71 -5.24 -11.92
CA ALA A 64 -2.36 -6.54 -12.04
C ALA A 64 -3.76 -6.36 -12.64
N LYS A 65 -4.19 -7.31 -13.46
CA LYS A 65 -5.53 -7.31 -14.08
C LYS A 65 -6.09 -8.72 -14.22
N TYR A 66 -7.38 -8.84 -13.96
CA TYR A 66 -8.13 -10.06 -14.24
C TYR A 66 -8.19 -10.35 -15.73
N SER A 67 -8.17 -11.63 -16.08
CA SER A 67 -8.61 -12.09 -17.40
C SER A 67 -10.12 -11.86 -17.56
N PRO A 68 -10.64 -11.69 -18.79
CA PRO A 68 -12.08 -11.51 -19.02
C PRO A 68 -12.96 -12.64 -18.47
N SER A 69 -12.44 -13.85 -18.35
CA SER A 69 -13.12 -14.99 -17.72
C SER A 69 -13.18 -14.90 -16.20
N GLY A 70 -12.33 -14.07 -15.58
CA GLY A 70 -12.18 -13.96 -14.14
C GLY A 70 -11.51 -15.18 -13.46
N PHE A 71 -10.93 -16.11 -14.25
CA PHE A 71 -10.25 -17.29 -13.71
C PHE A 71 -8.75 -17.08 -13.49
N TYR A 72 -8.16 -16.09 -14.14
CA TYR A 72 -6.75 -15.78 -14.04
C TYR A 72 -6.52 -14.30 -13.76
N ILE A 73 -5.39 -14.00 -13.14
CA ILE A 73 -4.85 -12.65 -13.01
C ILE A 73 -3.47 -12.64 -13.67
N ALA A 74 -3.18 -11.60 -14.43
CA ALA A 74 -1.84 -11.29 -14.89
C ALA A 74 -1.29 -10.13 -14.08
N SER A 75 -0.11 -10.29 -13.50
CA SER A 75 0.58 -9.27 -12.71
C SER A 75 1.97 -9.00 -13.27
N GLY A 76 2.35 -7.72 -13.34
CA GLY A 76 3.60 -7.26 -13.93
C GLY A 76 4.43 -6.44 -12.95
N ASP A 77 5.75 -6.70 -12.90
CA ASP A 77 6.65 -6.10 -11.94
C ASP A 77 7.68 -5.13 -12.55
N GLN A 78 8.52 -4.55 -11.70
CA GLN A 78 9.55 -3.59 -12.08
C GLN A 78 10.71 -4.21 -12.88
N SER A 79 10.90 -5.52 -12.85
CA SER A 79 11.92 -6.21 -13.63
C SER A 79 11.49 -6.49 -15.08
N GLY A 80 10.19 -6.34 -15.37
CA GLY A 80 9.58 -6.69 -16.65
C GLY A 80 9.00 -8.09 -16.70
N LYS A 81 8.93 -8.77 -15.55
CA LYS A 81 8.36 -10.10 -15.41
C LYS A 81 6.84 -10.02 -15.31
N ILE A 82 6.15 -10.93 -16.03
CA ILE A 82 4.71 -11.17 -15.95
C ILE A 82 4.48 -12.53 -15.33
N ARG A 83 3.59 -12.58 -14.34
CA ARG A 83 3.07 -13.82 -13.76
C ARG A 83 1.59 -13.95 -14.04
N ILE A 84 1.15 -15.13 -14.49
CA ILE A 84 -0.25 -15.49 -14.69
C ILE A 84 -0.59 -16.58 -13.68
N TRP A 85 -1.56 -16.30 -12.82
CA TRP A 85 -1.95 -17.18 -11.72
C TRP A 85 -3.47 -17.27 -11.58
N ASP A 86 -3.95 -18.33 -10.92
CA ASP A 86 -5.37 -18.61 -10.84
C ASP A 86 -6.06 -17.82 -9.70
N THR A 87 -7.37 -17.69 -9.81
CA THR A 87 -8.23 -17.06 -8.81
C THR A 87 -9.12 -18.06 -8.07
N VAL A 88 -9.02 -19.36 -8.41
CA VAL A 88 -9.92 -20.39 -7.91
C VAL A 88 -9.35 -21.04 -6.66
N ASN A 89 -8.05 -21.37 -6.71
CA ASN A 89 -7.37 -21.94 -5.56
C ASN A 89 -6.97 -20.86 -4.58
N LYS A 90 -7.07 -21.17 -3.29
CA LYS A 90 -6.69 -20.24 -2.22
C LYS A 90 -5.19 -19.92 -2.23
N GLU A 91 -4.38 -20.85 -2.71
CA GLU A 91 -2.93 -20.73 -2.85
C GLU A 91 -2.51 -19.93 -4.09
N HIS A 92 -3.44 -19.55 -4.96
CA HIS A 92 -3.18 -18.79 -6.20
C HIS A 92 -2.08 -19.41 -7.04
N ILE A 93 -2.33 -20.61 -7.57
CA ILE A 93 -1.33 -21.41 -8.28
C ILE A 93 -0.83 -20.66 -9.53
N LEU A 94 0.49 -20.52 -9.63
CA LEU A 94 1.15 -19.97 -10.82
C LEU A 94 0.89 -20.87 -12.03
N LYS A 95 0.34 -20.29 -13.09
CA LYS A 95 0.15 -20.98 -14.37
C LYS A 95 1.33 -20.76 -15.30
N ASN A 96 1.73 -19.53 -15.51
CA ASN A 96 2.82 -19.16 -16.42
C ASN A 96 3.60 -17.95 -15.90
N GLU A 97 4.88 -17.88 -16.29
CA GLU A 97 5.75 -16.76 -16.05
C GLU A 97 6.48 -16.39 -17.34
N PHE A 98 6.50 -15.11 -17.70
CA PHE A 98 7.13 -14.62 -18.93
C PHE A 98 7.93 -13.35 -18.63
N GLN A 99 8.94 -13.08 -19.50
CA GLN A 99 9.73 -11.85 -19.47
C GLN A 99 9.69 -11.17 -20.87
N PRO A 100 8.61 -10.44 -21.19
CA PRO A 100 8.43 -9.85 -22.51
C PRO A 100 9.47 -8.77 -22.86
N PHE A 101 9.96 -8.02 -21.87
CA PHE A 101 11.07 -7.06 -22.01
C PHE A 101 11.74 -6.82 -20.65
N GLY A 102 12.90 -6.16 -20.65
CA GLY A 102 13.60 -5.75 -19.43
C GLY A 102 13.23 -4.32 -19.05
N GLY A 103 12.62 -4.14 -17.89
CA GLY A 103 12.23 -2.86 -17.34
C GLY A 103 10.80 -2.83 -16.80
N PRO A 104 10.41 -1.76 -16.07
CA PRO A 104 9.12 -1.69 -15.39
C PRO A 104 7.92 -1.85 -16.32
N ILE A 105 7.03 -2.78 -15.99
CA ILE A 105 5.72 -2.89 -16.62
C ILE A 105 4.80 -1.86 -15.98
N LYS A 106 4.09 -1.06 -16.81
CA LYS A 106 3.17 -0.02 -16.34
C LYS A 106 1.70 -0.38 -16.50
N ASP A 107 1.35 -1.08 -17.57
CA ASP A 107 -0.04 -1.50 -17.81
C ASP A 107 -0.10 -2.83 -18.55
N ILE A 108 -1.22 -3.54 -18.37
CA ILE A 108 -1.52 -4.85 -18.96
C ILE A 108 -2.94 -4.81 -19.48
N SER A 109 -3.22 -5.42 -20.63
CA SER A 109 -4.59 -5.69 -21.03
C SER A 109 -4.73 -7.08 -21.68
N TRP A 110 -5.85 -7.73 -21.41
CA TRP A 110 -6.22 -9.03 -21.98
C TRP A 110 -7.12 -8.86 -23.18
N SER A 111 -6.94 -9.72 -24.19
CA SER A 111 -7.95 -9.86 -25.24
C SER A 111 -9.21 -10.53 -24.69
N GLN A 112 -10.38 -10.17 -25.22
CA GLN A 112 -11.67 -10.67 -24.72
C GLN A 112 -11.82 -12.20 -24.81
N ASP A 113 -11.07 -12.85 -25.70
CA ASP A 113 -11.04 -14.31 -25.84
C ASP A 113 -10.11 -15.01 -24.83
N ASN A 114 -9.51 -14.30 -23.89
CA ASN A 114 -8.54 -14.75 -22.88
C ASN A 114 -7.24 -15.33 -23.46
N GLN A 115 -6.98 -15.19 -24.78
CA GLN A 115 -5.85 -15.84 -25.41
C GLN A 115 -4.58 -14.99 -25.44
N ARG A 116 -4.72 -13.67 -25.47
CA ARG A 116 -3.61 -12.75 -25.70
C ARG A 116 -3.51 -11.70 -24.59
N ILE A 117 -2.27 -11.30 -24.35
CA ILE A 117 -1.95 -10.22 -23.40
C ILE A 117 -1.10 -9.19 -24.13
N VAL A 118 -1.42 -7.92 -23.97
CA VAL A 118 -0.52 -6.80 -24.27
C VAL A 118 0.03 -6.27 -22.95
N VAL A 119 1.32 -6.00 -22.94
CA VAL A 119 2.04 -5.37 -21.82
C VAL A 119 2.80 -4.18 -22.34
N VAL A 120 2.82 -3.10 -21.55
CA VAL A 120 3.52 -1.86 -21.89
C VAL A 120 4.27 -1.31 -20.67
N GLY A 121 5.31 -0.53 -20.91
CA GLY A 121 6.09 0.06 -19.82
C GLY A 121 7.35 0.79 -20.28
N GLU A 122 8.41 0.72 -19.46
CA GLU A 122 9.70 1.39 -19.66
C GLU A 122 10.82 0.42 -20.05
N GLY A 123 10.61 -0.35 -21.11
CA GLY A 123 11.66 -1.24 -21.60
C GLY A 123 12.85 -0.48 -22.22
N ARG A 124 14.04 -1.07 -22.22
CA ARG A 124 15.25 -0.46 -22.78
C ARG A 124 15.23 -0.37 -24.31
N GLU A 125 14.74 -1.43 -24.95
CA GLU A 125 14.68 -1.55 -26.42
C GLU A 125 13.24 -1.52 -26.95
N LYS A 126 12.29 -1.93 -26.12
CA LYS A 126 10.86 -2.04 -26.45
C LYS A 126 10.03 -1.46 -25.33
N PHE A 127 8.99 -0.72 -25.67
CA PHE A 127 8.05 -0.17 -24.69
C PHE A 127 6.78 -1.02 -24.51
N GLY A 128 6.65 -2.10 -25.27
CA GLY A 128 5.54 -3.03 -25.14
C GLY A 128 5.67 -4.26 -26.02
N HIS A 129 4.87 -5.28 -25.70
CA HIS A 129 4.86 -6.56 -26.38
C HIS A 129 3.48 -7.21 -26.31
N VAL A 130 3.13 -7.97 -27.33
CA VAL A 130 1.88 -8.75 -27.39
C VAL A 130 2.23 -10.22 -27.56
N PHE A 131 1.67 -11.07 -26.70
CA PHE A 131 1.98 -12.50 -26.70
C PHE A 131 0.76 -13.36 -26.32
N MET A 132 0.83 -14.65 -26.63
CA MET A 132 -0.17 -15.63 -26.21
C MET A 132 -0.03 -15.94 -24.73
N ALA A 133 -1.12 -15.83 -23.97
CA ALA A 133 -1.13 -16.00 -22.52
C ALA A 133 -0.72 -17.43 -22.07
N GLU A 134 -0.97 -18.43 -22.90
CA GLU A 134 -0.66 -19.82 -22.56
C GLU A 134 0.77 -20.23 -22.92
N THR A 135 1.29 -19.77 -24.05
CA THR A 135 2.59 -20.23 -24.58
C THR A 135 3.70 -19.19 -24.53
N GLY A 136 3.37 -17.91 -24.28
CA GLY A 136 4.32 -16.80 -24.40
C GLY A 136 4.72 -16.45 -25.83
N THR A 137 4.16 -17.12 -26.84
CA THR A 137 4.48 -16.89 -28.25
C THR A 137 4.12 -15.46 -28.65
N SER A 138 5.08 -14.74 -29.24
CA SER A 138 4.87 -13.38 -29.74
C SER A 138 3.80 -13.34 -30.83
N VAL A 139 2.86 -12.40 -30.71
CA VAL A 139 1.83 -12.12 -31.74
C VAL A 139 1.83 -10.65 -32.15
N GLY A 140 2.84 -9.89 -31.77
CA GLY A 140 3.05 -8.52 -32.18
C GLY A 140 3.98 -7.74 -31.27
N GLU A 141 4.59 -6.71 -31.82
CA GLU A 141 5.44 -5.77 -31.06
C GLU A 141 4.78 -4.39 -31.06
N ILE A 142 4.85 -3.74 -29.90
CA ILE A 142 4.42 -2.36 -29.76
C ILE A 142 5.59 -1.45 -30.16
N SER A 143 5.46 -0.79 -31.29
CA SER A 143 6.45 0.08 -31.90
C SER A 143 5.83 1.41 -32.38
N GLY A 144 6.65 2.34 -32.86
CA GLY A 144 6.19 3.60 -33.44
C GLY A 144 5.98 4.73 -32.44
N GLN A 145 6.18 4.49 -31.13
CA GLN A 145 6.24 5.51 -30.08
C GLN A 145 7.66 5.63 -29.56
N SER A 146 8.09 6.86 -29.22
CA SER A 146 9.50 7.18 -28.97
C SER A 146 9.88 7.25 -27.48
N LYS A 147 8.88 7.12 -26.59
CA LYS A 147 9.05 7.17 -25.13
C LYS A 147 8.26 6.07 -24.44
N PRO A 148 8.50 5.86 -23.13
CA PRO A 148 7.75 4.90 -22.33
C PRO A 148 6.24 5.00 -22.50
N ILE A 149 5.58 3.86 -22.45
CA ILE A 149 4.14 3.75 -22.61
C ILE A 149 3.52 3.54 -21.23
N ASN A 150 2.58 4.42 -20.86
CA ASN A 150 1.94 4.43 -19.54
C ASN A 150 0.69 3.56 -19.46
N SER A 151 0.01 3.36 -20.57
CA SER A 151 -1.29 2.67 -20.58
C SER A 151 -1.54 1.97 -21.90
N CYS A 152 -2.26 0.86 -21.84
CA CYS A 152 -2.70 0.10 -23.01
C CYS A 152 -4.09 -0.48 -22.78
N ASP A 153 -4.80 -0.73 -23.88
CA ASP A 153 -6.04 -1.47 -23.82
C ASP A 153 -6.34 -2.25 -25.10
N PHE A 154 -6.95 -3.43 -24.93
CA PHE A 154 -7.49 -4.24 -26.02
C PHE A 154 -8.92 -3.83 -26.33
N ARG A 155 -9.23 -3.71 -27.60
CA ARG A 155 -10.61 -3.56 -28.04
C ARG A 155 -11.41 -4.83 -27.69
N PRO A 156 -12.51 -4.73 -26.95
CA PRO A 156 -13.28 -5.90 -26.51
C PRO A 156 -14.08 -6.56 -27.65
N ALA A 157 -14.22 -5.89 -28.80
CA ALA A 157 -14.95 -6.39 -29.96
C ALA A 157 -14.01 -6.60 -31.18
N ARG A 158 -14.42 -7.45 -32.15
CA ARG A 158 -13.72 -7.55 -33.43
C ARG A 158 -14.03 -6.37 -34.35
N PRO A 159 -13.10 -5.96 -35.21
CA PRO A 159 -11.71 -6.46 -35.35
C PRO A 159 -10.87 -6.11 -34.11
N PHE A 160 -9.93 -7.03 -33.77
CA PHE A 160 -9.03 -6.79 -32.62
C PHE A 160 -8.09 -5.62 -32.90
N ARG A 161 -8.01 -4.74 -31.92
CA ARG A 161 -7.11 -3.58 -31.92
C ARG A 161 -6.51 -3.38 -30.55
N ILE A 162 -5.38 -2.72 -30.52
CA ILE A 162 -4.73 -2.27 -29.30
C ILE A 162 -4.51 -0.76 -29.41
N ILE A 163 -4.78 -0.05 -28.34
CA ILE A 163 -4.41 1.35 -28.17
C ILE A 163 -3.39 1.48 -27.07
N THR A 164 -2.47 2.44 -27.21
CA THR A 164 -1.42 2.72 -26.22
C THR A 164 -1.30 4.22 -26.01
N GLY A 165 -1.03 4.64 -24.77
CA GLY A 165 -0.78 6.04 -24.42
C GLY A 165 0.64 6.23 -23.91
N SER A 166 1.41 7.17 -24.49
CA SER A 166 2.84 7.33 -24.25
C SER A 166 3.21 8.69 -23.69
N GLU A 167 4.40 8.75 -23.09
CA GLU A 167 5.06 9.97 -22.63
C GLU A 167 5.59 10.86 -23.78
N ASP A 168 5.49 10.39 -25.02
CA ASP A 168 5.73 11.21 -26.21
C ASP A 168 4.49 12.02 -26.65
N ASN A 169 3.45 12.03 -25.84
CA ASN A 169 2.17 12.74 -26.04
C ASN A 169 1.29 12.09 -27.13
N THR A 170 1.63 10.90 -27.59
CA THR A 170 0.88 10.22 -28.67
C THR A 170 0.05 9.06 -28.15
N ILE A 171 -1.00 8.75 -28.90
CA ILE A 171 -1.76 7.50 -28.80
C ILE A 171 -1.35 6.62 -29.98
N GLY A 172 -0.84 5.43 -29.71
CA GLY A 172 -0.54 4.42 -30.72
C GLY A 172 -1.76 3.54 -31.00
N VAL A 173 -2.00 3.20 -32.25
CA VAL A 173 -3.06 2.29 -32.69
C VAL A 173 -2.45 1.12 -33.44
N PHE A 174 -2.83 -0.09 -33.05
CA PHE A 174 -2.33 -1.35 -33.62
C PHE A 174 -3.49 -2.22 -34.08
N GLU A 175 -3.32 -2.88 -35.22
CA GLU A 175 -4.29 -3.83 -35.79
C GLU A 175 -3.69 -5.24 -35.91
N GLY A 176 -4.47 -6.26 -35.60
CA GLY A 176 -3.97 -7.64 -35.65
C GLY A 176 -5.04 -8.68 -35.40
N PRO A 177 -4.68 -9.97 -35.20
CA PRO A 177 -3.33 -10.56 -35.17
C PRO A 177 -2.76 -10.82 -36.60
N PRO A 178 -1.43 -10.80 -36.79
CA PRO A 178 -0.40 -10.29 -35.87
C PRO A 178 -0.53 -8.78 -35.72
N PHE A 179 -0.30 -8.28 -34.49
CA PHE A 179 -0.48 -6.86 -34.18
C PHE A 179 0.65 -6.04 -34.79
N LYS A 180 0.29 -5.11 -35.65
CA LYS A 180 1.19 -4.20 -36.35
C LYS A 180 0.77 -2.76 -36.06
N PHE A 181 1.76 -1.89 -36.00
CA PHE A 181 1.53 -0.46 -35.91
C PHE A 181 0.73 0.04 -37.12
N LYS A 182 -0.30 0.83 -36.85
CA LYS A 182 -1.13 1.44 -37.88
C LYS A 182 -0.90 2.94 -37.98
N MET A 183 -1.05 3.65 -36.85
CA MET A 183 -0.93 5.11 -36.81
C MET A 183 -0.70 5.59 -35.38
N THR A 184 -0.30 6.86 -35.27
CA THR A 184 -0.35 7.64 -34.02
C THR A 184 -1.39 8.76 -34.12
N LYS A 185 -1.98 9.12 -32.98
CA LYS A 185 -2.77 10.34 -32.78
C LYS A 185 -2.01 11.27 -31.85
N GLN A 186 -2.02 12.58 -32.16
CA GLN A 186 -1.25 13.58 -31.43
C GLN A 186 -2.14 14.76 -31.02
N ASP A 187 -3.24 14.46 -30.33
CA ASP A 187 -4.20 15.47 -29.87
C ASP A 187 -3.81 16.00 -28.48
N HIS A 188 -3.02 15.26 -27.71
CA HIS A 188 -2.47 15.69 -26.43
C HIS A 188 -1.19 16.51 -26.58
N THR A 189 -1.02 17.51 -25.70
CA THR A 189 0.19 18.35 -25.63
C THR A 189 1.16 17.94 -24.55
N ARG A 190 0.76 17.00 -23.67
CA ARG A 190 1.57 16.40 -22.62
C ARG A 190 1.32 14.89 -22.57
N PHE A 191 2.05 14.19 -21.70
CA PHE A 191 2.01 12.74 -21.54
C PHE A 191 0.58 12.20 -21.50
N VAL A 192 0.30 11.18 -22.31
CA VAL A 192 -0.93 10.41 -22.24
C VAL A 192 -0.80 9.44 -21.06
N GLN A 193 -1.68 9.59 -20.06
CA GLN A 193 -1.63 8.80 -18.83
C GLN A 193 -2.52 7.57 -18.87
N ALA A 194 -3.67 7.67 -19.52
CA ALA A 194 -4.62 6.57 -19.60
C ALA A 194 -5.29 6.49 -20.98
N VAL A 195 -5.47 5.28 -21.46
CA VAL A 195 -6.30 4.97 -22.63
C VAL A 195 -7.19 3.77 -22.31
N ARG A 196 -8.51 3.87 -22.60
CA ARG A 196 -9.45 2.78 -22.31
C ARG A 196 -10.54 2.73 -23.38
N TYR A 197 -10.81 1.52 -23.89
CA TYR A 197 -11.98 1.27 -24.71
C TYR A 197 -13.26 1.30 -23.88
N SER A 198 -14.34 1.72 -24.51
CA SER A 198 -15.68 1.52 -23.96
C SER A 198 -16.00 0.01 -23.89
N PRO A 199 -16.90 -0.43 -23.01
CA PRO A 199 -17.26 -1.85 -22.88
C PRO A 199 -17.74 -2.49 -24.18
N SER A 200 -18.37 -1.73 -25.07
CA SER A 200 -18.78 -2.17 -26.40
C SER A 200 -17.65 -2.18 -27.44
N GLY A 201 -16.55 -1.47 -27.19
CA GLY A 201 -15.46 -1.27 -28.15
C GLY A 201 -15.80 -0.31 -29.31
N HIS A 202 -16.95 0.38 -29.26
CA HIS A 202 -17.30 1.38 -30.28
C HIS A 202 -16.54 2.69 -30.12
N LEU A 203 -16.16 3.04 -28.90
CA LEU A 203 -15.41 4.23 -28.57
C LEU A 203 -14.16 3.88 -27.75
N PHE A 204 -13.19 4.78 -27.70
CA PHE A 204 -12.18 4.79 -26.68
C PHE A 204 -11.90 6.20 -26.19
N ALA A 205 -11.46 6.32 -24.95
CA ALA A 205 -11.07 7.58 -24.32
C ALA A 205 -9.57 7.61 -24.06
N SER A 206 -8.97 8.80 -24.19
CA SER A 206 -7.62 9.10 -23.74
C SER A 206 -7.62 10.22 -22.74
N ALA A 207 -6.74 10.18 -21.76
CA ALA A 207 -6.55 11.22 -20.76
C ALA A 207 -5.07 11.60 -20.64
N GLY A 208 -4.79 12.89 -20.59
CA GLY A 208 -3.44 13.42 -20.60
C GLY A 208 -3.09 14.27 -19.38
N PHE A 209 -1.80 14.44 -19.18
CA PHE A 209 -1.26 15.33 -18.15
C PHE A 209 -1.49 16.82 -18.45
N ASP A 210 -2.02 17.11 -19.66
CA ASP A 210 -2.48 18.44 -20.10
C ASP A 210 -3.88 18.82 -19.57
N GLY A 211 -4.51 17.94 -18.80
CA GLY A 211 -5.86 18.15 -18.26
C GLY A 211 -6.98 17.83 -19.24
N LYS A 212 -6.65 17.36 -20.44
CA LYS A 212 -7.59 17.06 -21.50
C LYS A 212 -7.99 15.60 -21.53
N VAL A 213 -9.20 15.35 -22.01
CA VAL A 213 -9.75 14.02 -22.27
C VAL A 213 -10.40 14.04 -23.65
N PHE A 214 -10.04 13.08 -24.48
CA PHE A 214 -10.59 12.95 -25.82
C PHE A 214 -11.31 11.63 -25.99
N ILE A 215 -12.36 11.63 -26.81
CA ILE A 215 -13.12 10.44 -27.22
C ILE A 215 -12.89 10.22 -28.70
N TYR A 216 -12.64 8.98 -29.07
CA TYR A 216 -12.40 8.54 -30.44
C TYR A 216 -13.32 7.39 -30.82
N ASP A 217 -13.60 7.27 -32.12
CA ASP A 217 -14.22 6.08 -32.68
C ASP A 217 -13.30 4.87 -32.52
N GLY A 218 -13.83 3.79 -31.96
CA GLY A 218 -13.04 2.57 -31.66
C GLY A 218 -12.65 1.76 -32.89
N THR A 219 -13.24 2.07 -34.07
CA THR A 219 -12.98 1.36 -35.32
C THR A 219 -12.14 2.18 -36.29
N THR A 220 -12.45 3.44 -36.51
CA THR A 220 -11.70 4.32 -37.41
C THR A 220 -10.54 5.02 -36.70
N SER A 221 -10.61 5.15 -35.37
CA SER A 221 -9.72 5.96 -34.55
C SER A 221 -9.82 7.47 -34.85
N GLU A 222 -10.89 7.91 -35.46
CA GLU A 222 -11.16 9.33 -35.67
C GLU A 222 -11.58 10.00 -34.38
N LEU A 223 -11.17 11.26 -34.21
CA LEU A 223 -11.55 12.07 -33.06
C LEU A 223 -13.04 12.40 -33.11
N VAL A 224 -13.79 11.97 -32.10
CA VAL A 224 -15.20 12.32 -31.91
C VAL A 224 -15.32 13.68 -31.24
N GLY A 225 -14.47 13.97 -30.23
CA GLY A 225 -14.41 15.26 -29.58
C GLY A 225 -13.67 15.26 -28.27
N GLU A 226 -13.45 16.49 -27.76
CA GLU A 226 -12.90 16.76 -26.43
C GLU A 226 -14.03 16.73 -25.39
N VAL A 227 -13.77 16.18 -24.23
CA VAL A 227 -14.67 16.14 -23.07
C VAL A 227 -14.42 17.36 -22.19
N GLY A 228 -15.43 18.17 -21.96
CA GLY A 228 -15.22 19.47 -21.32
C GLY A 228 -14.36 20.39 -22.21
N SER A 229 -13.77 21.43 -21.68
CA SER A 229 -12.83 22.24 -22.47
C SER A 229 -12.05 23.21 -21.56
N PRO A 230 -11.00 22.73 -20.87
CA PRO A 230 -10.51 21.36 -20.65
C PRO A 230 -11.35 20.59 -19.62
N ALA A 231 -11.20 19.25 -19.61
CA ALA A 231 -11.88 18.39 -18.65
C ALA A 231 -11.49 18.71 -17.19
N HIS A 232 -10.23 19.02 -16.95
CA HIS A 232 -9.67 19.30 -15.63
C HIS A 232 -8.63 20.42 -15.67
N LYS A 233 -8.40 21.08 -14.52
CA LYS A 233 -7.33 22.09 -14.35
C LYS A 233 -5.95 21.46 -14.07
N GLY A 234 -5.90 20.19 -13.73
CA GLY A 234 -4.68 19.41 -13.49
C GLY A 234 -4.59 18.19 -14.40
N GLY A 235 -3.45 17.49 -14.38
CA GLY A 235 -3.28 16.27 -15.17
C GLY A 235 -4.32 15.21 -14.83
N VAL A 236 -4.90 14.58 -15.85
CA VAL A 236 -5.84 13.48 -15.69
C VAL A 236 -5.07 12.16 -15.67
N TYR A 237 -5.20 11.40 -14.59
CA TYR A 237 -4.44 10.18 -14.37
C TYR A 237 -5.16 8.92 -14.81
N ALA A 238 -6.49 8.91 -14.72
CA ALA A 238 -7.28 7.71 -15.02
C ALA A 238 -8.64 8.05 -15.60
N VAL A 239 -9.16 7.11 -16.38
CA VAL A 239 -10.52 7.13 -16.91
C VAL A 239 -11.17 5.77 -16.70
N ALA A 240 -12.47 5.75 -16.40
CA ALA A 240 -13.26 4.54 -16.26
C ALA A 240 -14.62 4.72 -16.92
N TRP A 241 -15.00 3.77 -17.76
CA TRP A 241 -16.30 3.75 -18.41
C TRP A 241 -17.36 3.12 -17.50
N LYS A 242 -18.55 3.70 -17.51
CA LYS A 242 -19.72 3.01 -16.97
C LYS A 242 -19.96 1.72 -17.79
N PRO A 243 -20.45 0.62 -17.20
CA PRO A 243 -20.68 -0.63 -17.92
C PRO A 243 -21.61 -0.52 -19.15
N ASP A 244 -22.53 0.45 -19.16
CA ASP A 244 -23.40 0.72 -20.31
C ASP A 244 -22.73 1.57 -21.42
N GLY A 245 -21.52 2.08 -21.18
CA GLY A 245 -20.77 2.90 -22.11
C GLY A 245 -21.28 4.34 -22.30
N LYS A 246 -22.29 4.78 -21.55
CA LYS A 246 -22.92 6.10 -21.72
C LYS A 246 -22.26 7.21 -20.90
N GLN A 247 -21.54 6.85 -19.87
CA GLN A 247 -20.88 7.80 -18.97
C GLN A 247 -19.40 7.46 -18.81
N LEU A 248 -18.58 8.49 -18.60
CA LEU A 248 -17.15 8.41 -18.39
C LEU A 248 -16.78 9.09 -17.07
N LEU A 249 -16.06 8.40 -16.21
CA LEU A 249 -15.44 8.96 -15.01
C LEU A 249 -14.00 9.33 -15.32
N THR A 250 -13.56 10.50 -14.84
CA THR A 250 -12.17 10.97 -14.92
C THR A 250 -11.65 11.36 -13.56
N CYS A 251 -10.38 11.08 -13.28
CA CYS A 251 -9.70 11.38 -12.02
C CYS A 251 -8.45 12.20 -12.25
N SER A 252 -8.29 13.30 -11.49
CA SER A 252 -7.26 14.29 -11.76
C SER A 252 -6.43 14.69 -10.54
N GLY A 253 -5.23 15.20 -10.83
CA GLY A 253 -4.36 15.88 -9.88
C GLY A 253 -4.90 17.23 -9.40
N ASP A 254 -6.01 17.74 -9.97
CA ASP A 254 -6.72 18.90 -9.43
C ASP A 254 -7.57 18.58 -8.19
N LYS A 255 -7.51 17.33 -7.69
CA LYS A 255 -8.20 16.82 -6.50
C LYS A 255 -9.70 16.67 -6.70
N THR A 256 -10.12 16.50 -7.95
CA THR A 256 -11.50 16.20 -8.30
C THR A 256 -11.61 14.93 -9.13
N CYS A 257 -12.75 14.26 -9.01
CA CYS A 257 -13.22 13.31 -10.00
C CYS A 257 -14.43 13.93 -10.69
N ARG A 258 -14.60 13.66 -11.99
CA ARG A 258 -15.71 14.20 -12.77
C ARG A 258 -16.40 13.10 -13.56
N LEU A 259 -17.71 13.18 -13.59
CA LEU A 259 -18.58 12.31 -14.35
C LEU A 259 -19.12 13.04 -15.56
N TRP A 260 -18.97 12.45 -16.72
CA TRP A 260 -19.31 13.05 -18.02
C TRP A 260 -20.34 12.22 -18.76
N ASP A 261 -21.23 12.87 -19.44
CA ASP A 261 -22.04 12.24 -20.49
C ASP A 261 -21.19 12.09 -21.75
N VAL A 262 -21.20 10.88 -22.33
CA VAL A 262 -20.32 10.54 -23.45
C VAL A 262 -20.84 11.13 -24.78
N GLU A 263 -22.16 11.20 -24.95
CA GLU A 263 -22.80 11.71 -26.17
C GLU A 263 -22.68 13.23 -26.28
N THR A 264 -23.05 13.93 -25.21
CA THR A 264 -22.99 15.40 -25.17
C THR A 264 -21.61 15.93 -24.80
N ARG A 265 -20.77 15.13 -24.13
CA ARG A 265 -19.45 15.47 -23.57
C ARG A 265 -19.52 16.55 -22.48
N GLU A 266 -20.69 16.72 -21.88
CA GLU A 266 -20.95 17.69 -20.82
C GLU A 266 -20.76 17.06 -19.43
N LEU A 267 -20.46 17.92 -18.46
CA LEU A 267 -20.29 17.52 -17.06
C LEU A 267 -21.64 17.17 -16.44
N ILE A 268 -21.76 15.94 -15.91
CA ILE A 268 -22.92 15.51 -15.12
C ILE A 268 -22.72 15.85 -13.65
N SER A 269 -21.54 15.52 -13.10
CA SER A 269 -21.27 15.69 -11.67
C SER A 269 -19.77 15.86 -11.40
N GLU A 270 -19.45 16.67 -10.39
CA GLU A 270 -18.10 16.84 -9.87
C GLU A 270 -18.02 16.35 -8.43
N PHE A 271 -17.00 15.55 -8.12
CA PHE A 271 -16.71 15.01 -6.79
C PHE A 271 -15.45 15.72 -6.26
N PRO A 272 -15.60 16.70 -5.35
CA PRO A 272 -14.46 17.33 -4.67
C PRO A 272 -13.90 16.38 -3.62
N MET A 273 -12.61 16.03 -3.74
CA MET A 273 -11.99 15.01 -2.89
C MET A 273 -11.17 15.60 -1.74
N GLY A 274 -11.00 16.91 -1.69
CA GLY A 274 -10.26 17.61 -0.64
C GLY A 274 -9.39 18.75 -1.16
N THR A 275 -8.53 19.27 -0.27
CA THR A 275 -7.68 20.45 -0.57
C THR A 275 -6.18 20.17 -0.43
N ALA A 276 -5.80 19.08 0.25
CA ALA A 276 -4.41 18.70 0.44
C ALA A 276 -3.78 18.13 -0.85
N VAL A 277 -2.47 18.04 -0.90
CA VAL A 277 -1.75 17.43 -2.05
C VAL A 277 -2.07 15.94 -2.13
N GLU A 278 -2.25 15.32 -1.00
CA GLU A 278 -2.58 13.91 -0.82
C GLU A 278 -3.96 13.53 -1.36
N ASP A 279 -4.83 14.51 -1.58
CA ASP A 279 -6.18 14.33 -2.14
C ASP A 279 -6.20 14.26 -3.67
N GLN A 280 -5.06 14.41 -4.34
CA GLN A 280 -4.94 14.17 -5.79
C GLN A 280 -5.41 12.77 -6.14
N GLN A 281 -6.24 12.63 -7.17
CA GLN A 281 -6.82 11.36 -7.58
C GLN A 281 -5.97 10.71 -8.67
N VAL A 282 -5.43 9.52 -8.41
CA VAL A 282 -4.43 8.85 -9.27
C VAL A 282 -4.95 7.58 -9.95
N SER A 283 -6.15 7.13 -9.61
CA SER A 283 -6.80 5.97 -10.24
C SER A 283 -8.31 6.02 -10.08
N CYS A 284 -9.01 5.31 -10.94
CA CYS A 284 -10.43 5.02 -10.80
C CYS A 284 -10.82 3.67 -11.42
N LEU A 285 -11.95 3.15 -10.94
CA LEU A 285 -12.57 1.92 -11.43
C LEU A 285 -14.09 2.08 -11.36
N TRP A 286 -14.79 1.66 -12.40
CA TRP A 286 -16.24 1.51 -12.37
C TRP A 286 -16.59 0.02 -12.52
N GLN A 287 -17.20 -0.58 -11.51
CA GLN A 287 -17.56 -1.99 -11.51
C GLN A 287 -18.98 -2.18 -10.96
N GLY A 288 -19.91 -2.61 -11.83
CA GLY A 288 -21.33 -2.66 -11.48
C GLY A 288 -21.86 -1.30 -11.04
N GLU A 289 -22.42 -1.24 -9.85
CA GLU A 289 -22.91 -0.01 -9.23
C GLU A 289 -21.82 0.75 -8.45
N HIS A 290 -20.63 0.19 -8.31
CA HIS A 290 -19.57 0.78 -7.51
C HIS A 290 -18.63 1.64 -8.36
N ILE A 291 -18.38 2.84 -7.89
CA ILE A 291 -17.42 3.78 -8.44
C ILE A 291 -16.31 3.97 -7.41
N LEU A 292 -15.12 3.49 -7.72
CA LEU A 292 -13.95 3.56 -6.85
C LEU A 292 -12.95 4.58 -7.37
N THR A 293 -12.35 5.34 -6.47
CA THR A 293 -11.21 6.21 -6.77
C THR A 293 -10.11 6.02 -5.75
N VAL A 294 -8.87 6.29 -6.15
CA VAL A 294 -7.71 6.23 -5.26
C VAL A 294 -7.03 7.58 -5.20
N SER A 295 -6.85 8.09 -3.99
CA SER A 295 -6.09 9.32 -3.76
C SER A 295 -4.58 9.07 -3.67
N LEU A 296 -3.78 10.12 -3.73
CA LEU A 296 -2.33 10.03 -3.57
C LEU A 296 -1.92 9.53 -2.17
N SER A 297 -2.75 9.73 -1.14
CA SER A 297 -2.60 9.09 0.17
C SER A 297 -2.80 7.57 0.16
N GLY A 298 -3.28 7.00 -0.95
CA GLY A 298 -3.63 5.60 -1.10
C GLY A 298 -5.06 5.28 -0.66
N PHE A 299 -5.82 6.23 -0.11
CA PHE A 299 -7.20 5.99 0.29
C PHE A 299 -8.07 5.63 -0.92
N ILE A 300 -8.94 4.64 -0.72
CA ILE A 300 -9.88 4.18 -1.74
C ILE A 300 -11.26 4.67 -1.34
N SER A 301 -11.84 5.54 -2.16
CA SER A 301 -13.15 6.14 -1.93
C SER A 301 -14.19 5.51 -2.84
N TYR A 302 -15.35 5.17 -2.30
CA TYR A 302 -16.55 4.78 -3.03
C TYR A 302 -17.39 6.03 -3.24
N LEU A 303 -17.49 6.49 -4.48
CA LEU A 303 -18.22 7.71 -4.81
C LEU A 303 -19.73 7.49 -4.79
N ASP A 304 -20.47 8.51 -4.38
CA ASP A 304 -21.92 8.55 -4.41
C ASP A 304 -22.38 9.57 -5.46
N VAL A 305 -23.00 9.09 -6.54
CA VAL A 305 -23.52 9.95 -7.60
C VAL A 305 -24.69 10.84 -7.09
N ASN A 306 -25.42 10.36 -6.09
CA ASN A 306 -26.55 11.11 -5.51
C ASN A 306 -26.08 12.17 -4.51
N ASN A 307 -24.89 11.98 -3.92
CA ASN A 307 -24.27 12.95 -3.01
C ASN A 307 -22.78 13.14 -3.34
N PRO A 308 -22.43 13.90 -4.38
CA PRO A 308 -21.05 14.02 -4.86
C PRO A 308 -20.06 14.59 -3.84
N THR A 309 -20.53 15.28 -2.82
CA THR A 309 -19.67 15.93 -1.81
C THR A 309 -19.21 14.96 -0.71
N LYS A 310 -19.83 13.78 -0.61
CA LYS A 310 -19.52 12.82 0.45
C LYS A 310 -19.45 11.40 -0.13
N PRO A 311 -18.30 10.71 -0.05
CA PRO A 311 -18.21 9.32 -0.46
C PRO A 311 -19.05 8.41 0.45
N LEU A 312 -19.63 7.35 -0.13
CA LEU A 312 -20.34 6.31 0.62
C LEU A 312 -19.44 5.65 1.66
N ARG A 313 -18.19 5.43 1.30
CA ARG A 313 -17.17 4.78 2.12
C ARG A 313 -15.79 5.23 1.71
N VAL A 314 -14.87 5.29 2.67
CA VAL A 314 -13.43 5.50 2.43
C VAL A 314 -12.67 4.37 3.12
N ILE A 315 -11.91 3.61 2.36
CA ILE A 315 -10.97 2.62 2.91
C ILE A 315 -9.69 3.37 3.24
N LYS A 316 -9.35 3.37 4.53
CA LYS A 316 -8.14 3.96 5.08
C LYS A 316 -7.14 2.85 5.46
N GLY A 317 -5.94 3.20 5.86
CA GLY A 317 -4.89 2.26 6.26
C GLY A 317 -3.51 2.79 5.91
N HIS A 318 -2.55 1.89 5.70
CA HIS A 318 -1.18 2.23 5.36
C HIS A 318 -0.86 1.93 3.89
N ASN A 319 -0.13 2.84 3.24
CA ASN A 319 0.49 2.62 1.94
C ASN A 319 2.03 2.68 2.00
N LYS A 320 2.58 2.86 3.20
CA LYS A 320 4.02 2.81 3.52
C LYS A 320 4.31 1.62 4.45
N PRO A 321 5.59 1.20 4.56
CA PRO A 321 5.96 0.08 5.45
C PRO A 321 5.50 0.32 6.89
N ILE A 322 4.91 -0.71 7.49
CA ILE A 322 4.55 -0.72 8.91
C ILE A 322 5.82 -1.02 9.70
N THR A 323 6.13 -0.21 10.69
CA THR A 323 7.35 -0.29 11.50
C THR A 323 7.09 -0.76 12.93
N VAL A 324 5.88 -0.54 13.43
CA VAL A 324 5.51 -0.89 14.81
C VAL A 324 4.10 -1.45 14.90
N LEU A 325 3.92 -2.34 15.87
CA LEU A 325 2.65 -2.96 16.24
C LEU A 325 2.40 -2.79 17.73
N GLY A 326 1.17 -2.44 18.09
CA GLY A 326 0.69 -2.40 19.48
C GLY A 326 -0.68 -3.05 19.58
N LEU A 327 -1.01 -3.54 20.74
CA LEU A 327 -2.29 -4.18 21.04
C LEU A 327 -2.94 -3.46 22.22
N SER A 328 -4.24 -3.19 22.13
CA SER A 328 -5.00 -2.67 23.28
C SER A 328 -5.02 -3.66 24.44
N ASP A 329 -5.22 -3.18 25.68
CA ASP A 329 -5.22 -4.01 26.88
C ASP A 329 -6.29 -5.11 26.84
N ASP A 330 -7.45 -4.81 26.27
CA ASP A 330 -8.57 -5.75 26.05
C ASP A 330 -8.39 -6.64 24.81
N ARG A 331 -7.31 -6.42 24.03
CA ARG A 331 -6.99 -7.12 22.77
C ARG A 331 -8.04 -6.96 21.67
N SER A 332 -8.95 -6.02 21.79
CA SER A 332 -9.96 -5.74 20.78
C SER A 332 -9.44 -4.94 19.60
N THR A 333 -8.39 -4.14 19.82
CA THR A 333 -7.83 -3.21 18.84
C THR A 333 -6.34 -3.42 18.65
N ILE A 334 -5.92 -3.53 17.39
CA ILE A 334 -4.52 -3.54 16.98
C ILE A 334 -4.18 -2.14 16.49
N TYR A 335 -3.09 -1.57 16.99
CA TYR A 335 -2.54 -0.30 16.51
C TYR A 335 -1.31 -0.58 15.65
N THR A 336 -1.22 0.07 14.51
CA THR A 336 -0.08 -0.04 13.60
C THR A 336 0.48 1.34 13.31
N GLY A 337 1.79 1.47 13.38
CA GLY A 337 2.49 2.70 13.01
C GLY A 337 3.39 2.45 11.81
N SER A 338 3.55 3.46 10.97
CA SER A 338 4.27 3.33 9.70
C SER A 338 5.46 4.28 9.57
N HIS A 339 6.23 4.06 8.51
CA HIS A 339 7.43 4.84 8.18
C HIS A 339 7.15 6.33 7.93
N ASP A 340 5.94 6.71 7.58
CA ASP A 340 5.51 8.11 7.39
C ASP A 340 4.87 8.73 8.65
N GLY A 341 4.92 8.04 9.79
CA GLY A 341 4.40 8.51 11.07
C GLY A 341 2.89 8.34 11.24
N ALA A 342 2.22 7.72 10.29
CA ALA A 342 0.79 7.48 10.38
C ALA A 342 0.47 6.32 11.32
N VAL A 343 -0.59 6.47 12.12
CA VAL A 343 -1.15 5.41 12.97
C VAL A 343 -2.53 5.01 12.46
N THR A 344 -2.76 3.72 12.40
CA THR A 344 -4.06 3.13 12.07
C THR A 344 -4.46 2.15 13.16
N ASN A 345 -5.70 2.23 13.59
CA ASN A 345 -6.33 1.24 14.47
C ASN A 345 -7.10 0.20 13.64
N TRP A 346 -7.13 -1.02 14.11
CA TRP A 346 -7.80 -2.16 13.47
C TRP A 346 -8.59 -2.93 14.51
N ASN A 347 -9.86 -3.16 14.25
CA ASN A 347 -10.64 -4.06 15.07
C ASN A 347 -10.17 -5.50 14.83
N SER A 348 -9.72 -6.18 15.89
CA SER A 348 -9.14 -7.53 15.82
C SER A 348 -10.17 -8.62 15.43
N GLY A 349 -11.45 -8.35 15.58
CA GLY A 349 -12.53 -9.29 15.29
C GLY A 349 -13.01 -9.26 13.84
N ASN A 350 -13.07 -8.08 13.19
CA ASN A 350 -13.68 -7.91 11.87
C ASN A 350 -12.79 -7.17 10.85
N GLY A 351 -11.59 -6.70 11.26
CA GLY A 351 -10.65 -6.03 10.37
C GLY A 351 -11.03 -4.61 9.95
N VAL A 352 -12.11 -4.06 10.49
CA VAL A 352 -12.48 -2.65 10.24
C VAL A 352 -11.41 -1.75 10.84
N ASN A 353 -11.02 -0.73 10.10
CA ASN A 353 -9.95 0.16 10.49
C ASN A 353 -10.30 1.63 10.31
N ASP A 354 -9.61 2.47 11.06
CA ASP A 354 -9.60 3.91 10.86
C ASP A 354 -8.20 4.48 11.14
N ARG A 355 -7.91 5.63 10.54
CA ARG A 355 -6.65 6.33 10.75
C ARG A 355 -6.80 7.30 11.92
N VAL A 356 -5.81 7.30 12.81
CA VAL A 356 -5.75 8.27 13.92
C VAL A 356 -5.57 9.67 13.35
N SER A 357 -6.39 10.60 13.83
CA SER A 357 -6.38 12.01 13.41
C SER A 357 -5.47 12.88 14.27
N GLY A 358 -5.27 14.14 13.88
CA GLY A 358 -4.51 15.13 14.66
C GLY A 358 -3.02 15.20 14.32
N ASN A 359 -2.26 15.92 15.14
CA ASN A 359 -0.83 16.17 14.95
C ASN A 359 0.02 14.99 15.42
N GLY A 360 0.17 13.98 14.54
CA GLY A 360 1.02 12.81 14.76
C GLY A 360 2.50 13.07 14.46
N HIS A 361 3.27 11.96 14.42
CA HIS A 361 4.65 12.00 13.97
C HIS A 361 4.74 12.35 12.49
N GLY A 362 5.71 13.17 12.12
CA GLY A 362 5.98 13.50 10.71
C GLY A 362 6.94 12.54 10.01
N ASN A 363 7.39 11.50 10.72
CA ASN A 363 8.43 10.58 10.27
C ASN A 363 8.24 9.21 10.90
N GLN A 364 9.16 8.26 10.60
CA GLN A 364 9.11 6.88 11.06
C GLN A 364 8.85 6.74 12.56
N MET A 365 7.93 5.86 12.88
CA MET A 365 7.64 5.43 14.24
C MET A 365 8.53 4.26 14.64
N ASN A 366 9.02 4.29 15.88
CA ASN A 366 9.91 3.28 16.43
C ASN A 366 9.29 2.51 17.61
N GLY A 367 8.21 3.00 18.19
CA GLY A 367 7.53 2.31 19.27
C GLY A 367 6.08 2.74 19.42
N ILE A 368 5.25 1.81 19.88
CA ILE A 368 3.84 2.01 20.19
C ILE A 368 3.43 1.08 21.33
N CYS A 369 2.72 1.61 22.30
CA CYS A 369 2.14 0.81 23.37
C CYS A 369 0.85 1.44 23.86
N SER A 370 -0.08 0.62 24.35
CA SER A 370 -1.35 1.08 24.92
C SER A 370 -1.41 0.86 26.42
N TRP A 371 -2.07 1.79 27.10
CA TRP A 371 -2.35 1.67 28.51
C TRP A 371 -3.54 2.57 28.92
N GLY A 372 -4.54 1.96 29.53
CA GLY A 372 -5.78 2.65 29.91
C GLY A 372 -6.48 3.26 28.69
N ASP A 373 -6.83 4.54 28.78
CA ASP A 373 -7.55 5.28 27.72
C ASP A 373 -6.63 5.85 26.64
N PHE A 374 -5.33 5.52 26.68
CA PHE A 374 -4.34 6.13 25.80
C PHE A 374 -3.44 5.13 25.09
N VAL A 375 -2.99 5.53 23.91
CA VAL A 375 -1.90 4.89 23.18
C VAL A 375 -0.73 5.87 23.13
N TYR A 376 0.44 5.38 23.48
CA TYR A 376 1.69 6.16 23.46
C TYR A 376 2.53 5.74 22.27
N THR A 377 3.08 6.72 21.58
CA THR A 377 3.86 6.51 20.37
C THR A 377 5.16 7.29 20.43
N CYS A 378 6.24 6.70 19.94
CA CYS A 378 7.52 7.38 19.80
C CYS A 378 8.11 7.20 18.40
N GLY A 379 8.88 8.18 17.92
CA GLY A 379 9.40 8.20 16.55
C GLY A 379 10.75 8.91 16.43
N ILE A 380 11.29 8.90 15.20
CA ILE A 380 12.58 9.53 14.87
C ILE A 380 12.55 11.06 15.03
N ASP A 381 11.41 11.67 15.23
CA ASP A 381 11.24 13.09 15.50
C ASP A 381 11.56 13.49 16.96
N ASP A 382 12.23 12.59 17.71
CA ASP A 382 12.64 12.77 19.09
C ASP A 382 11.47 13.18 19.99
N SER A 383 10.30 12.56 19.79
CA SER A 383 9.12 12.85 20.60
C SER A 383 8.38 11.60 21.05
N LEU A 384 7.79 11.70 22.22
CA LEU A 384 6.73 10.82 22.71
C LEU A 384 5.40 11.58 22.57
N ARG A 385 4.41 10.94 21.98
CA ARG A 385 3.07 11.49 21.78
C ARG A 385 2.01 10.56 22.33
N GLN A 386 0.86 11.12 22.61
CA GLN A 386 -0.26 10.43 23.21
C GLN A 386 -1.49 10.50 22.30
N ILE A 387 -2.18 9.39 22.12
CA ILE A 387 -3.43 9.26 21.39
C ILE A 387 -4.54 8.93 22.37
N ASN A 388 -5.64 9.65 22.32
CA ASN A 388 -6.87 9.31 23.02
C ASN A 388 -7.62 8.22 22.24
N ILE A 389 -7.94 7.10 22.90
CA ILE A 389 -8.58 5.94 22.25
C ILE A 389 -10.02 6.27 21.84
N GLU A 390 -10.80 6.88 22.70
CA GLU A 390 -12.21 7.21 22.45
C GLU A 390 -12.35 8.20 21.29
N GLY A 391 -11.54 9.28 21.30
CA GLY A 391 -11.55 10.30 20.24
C GLY A 391 -10.82 9.89 18.95
N ASN A 392 -10.12 8.76 18.95
CA ASN A 392 -9.26 8.31 17.86
C ASN A 392 -8.37 9.43 17.29
N SER A 393 -7.76 10.20 18.17
CA SER A 393 -6.99 11.39 17.82
C SER A 393 -5.80 11.60 18.74
N TYR A 394 -4.72 12.18 18.19
CA TYR A 394 -3.62 12.67 19.01
C TYR A 394 -4.09 13.77 19.96
N THR A 395 -3.61 13.73 21.20
CA THR A 395 -3.75 14.81 22.17
C THR A 395 -2.69 15.88 21.91
N ASP A 396 -2.79 17.03 22.59
CA ASP A 396 -1.76 18.08 22.52
C ASP A 396 -0.51 17.75 23.34
N ALA A 397 -0.51 16.62 24.06
CA ALA A 397 0.61 16.18 24.89
C ALA A 397 1.77 15.69 24.01
N VAL A 398 2.88 16.43 24.03
CA VAL A 398 4.12 16.10 23.33
C VAL A 398 5.29 16.23 24.30
N VAL A 399 5.99 15.13 24.56
CA VAL A 399 7.22 15.12 25.33
C VAL A 399 8.41 15.10 24.38
N LYS A 400 9.21 16.15 24.37
CA LYS A 400 10.46 16.21 23.59
C LYS A 400 11.56 15.44 24.31
N LEU A 401 12.26 14.58 23.57
CA LEU A 401 13.38 13.77 24.05
C LEU A 401 14.70 14.40 23.63
N ASN A 402 15.79 14.03 24.31
CA ASN A 402 17.12 14.57 24.00
C ASN A 402 17.79 13.80 22.84
N CYS A 403 17.36 12.57 22.59
CA CYS A 403 17.84 11.74 21.51
C CYS A 403 16.75 10.75 21.07
N GLN A 404 16.97 10.13 19.91
CA GLN A 404 16.03 9.28 19.22
C GLN A 404 15.60 8.07 20.07
N PRO A 405 14.30 7.89 20.35
CA PRO A 405 13.78 6.70 20.99
C PRO A 405 13.80 5.51 20.00
N ARG A 406 14.16 4.33 20.49
CA ARG A 406 14.20 3.07 19.76
C ARG A 406 13.15 2.08 20.25
N GLY A 407 12.76 2.15 21.51
CA GLY A 407 11.74 1.31 22.10
C GLY A 407 10.95 2.04 23.18
N ILE A 408 9.79 1.49 23.50
CA ILE A 408 8.87 2.01 24.52
C ILE A 408 8.33 0.84 25.34
N ALA A 409 8.29 1.00 26.64
CA ALA A 409 7.70 0.06 27.59
C ALA A 409 6.96 0.81 28.70
N ILE A 410 5.99 0.17 29.35
CA ILE A 410 5.18 0.80 30.40
C ILE A 410 5.20 -0.03 31.67
N PHE A 411 5.51 0.63 32.77
CA PHE A 411 5.26 0.14 34.12
C PHE A 411 3.85 0.57 34.54
N ARG A 412 2.90 -0.33 34.41
CA ARG A 412 1.46 -0.02 34.54
C ARG A 412 1.09 0.42 35.96
N GLU A 413 1.63 -0.26 36.98
CA GLU A 413 1.32 0.04 38.38
C GLU A 413 1.86 1.40 38.84
N GLN A 414 3.02 1.80 38.32
CA GLN A 414 3.70 3.04 38.67
C GLN A 414 3.31 4.22 37.77
N ASN A 415 2.55 3.97 36.71
CA ASN A 415 2.25 4.97 35.67
C ASN A 415 3.51 5.60 35.06
N ILE A 416 4.51 4.77 34.76
CA ILE A 416 5.79 5.23 34.22
C ILE A 416 6.00 4.62 32.81
N ILE A 417 6.28 5.48 31.85
CA ILE A 417 6.69 5.09 30.51
C ILE A 417 8.21 5.11 30.45
N ALA A 418 8.82 4.00 30.09
CA ALA A 418 10.25 3.88 29.86
C ALA A 418 10.54 3.91 28.36
N LEU A 419 11.47 4.75 27.95
CA LEU A 419 11.94 4.90 26.58
C LEU A 419 13.41 4.53 26.50
N SER A 420 13.75 3.53 25.70
CA SER A 420 15.14 3.26 25.33
C SER A 420 15.53 4.18 24.16
N CYS A 421 16.34 5.18 24.43
CA CYS A 421 16.85 6.11 23.43
C CYS A 421 18.30 5.76 23.06
N VAL A 422 18.80 6.26 21.96
CA VAL A 422 20.14 5.92 21.43
C VAL A 422 21.26 6.14 22.45
N LYS A 423 21.16 7.15 23.33
CA LYS A 423 22.22 7.50 24.29
C LYS A 423 21.73 7.65 25.74
N GLU A 424 20.47 7.43 25.99
CA GLU A 424 19.89 7.52 27.34
C GLU A 424 18.68 6.61 27.49
N ILE A 425 18.35 6.23 28.70
CA ILE A 425 17.06 5.65 29.05
C ILE A 425 16.27 6.75 29.77
N THR A 426 15.11 7.11 29.20
CA THR A 426 14.27 8.19 29.73
C THR A 426 13.00 7.63 30.35
N LEU A 427 12.67 8.07 31.58
CA LEU A 427 11.39 7.79 32.22
C LEU A 427 10.48 9.01 32.11
N VAL A 428 9.23 8.75 31.75
CA VAL A 428 8.18 9.76 31.59
C VAL A 428 6.99 9.37 32.47
N GLN A 429 6.48 10.32 33.23
CA GLN A 429 5.27 10.18 34.04
C GLN A 429 4.41 11.43 33.83
N ASP A 430 3.11 11.27 33.65
CA ASP A 430 2.15 12.36 33.45
C ASP A 430 2.59 13.36 32.35
N ASN A 431 3.09 12.81 31.23
CA ASN A 431 3.63 13.56 30.09
C ASN A 431 4.81 14.49 30.43
N ARG A 432 5.59 14.18 31.49
CA ARG A 432 6.81 14.90 31.89
C ARG A 432 7.96 13.94 32.08
N LYS A 433 9.15 14.34 31.65
CA LYS A 433 10.37 13.61 32.00
C LYS A 433 10.61 13.67 33.48
N VAL A 434 10.73 12.51 34.12
CA VAL A 434 11.02 12.40 35.57
C VAL A 434 12.43 11.93 35.83
N PHE A 435 13.04 11.19 34.88
CA PHE A 435 14.40 10.67 35.04
C PHE A 435 15.05 10.44 33.68
N SER A 436 16.36 10.61 33.57
CA SER A 436 17.18 10.24 32.42
C SER A 436 18.47 9.61 32.92
N LEU A 437 18.77 8.41 32.41
CA LEU A 437 20.00 7.67 32.66
C LEU A 437 20.84 7.69 31.39
N PRO A 438 21.97 8.43 31.35
CA PRO A 438 22.90 8.33 30.22
C PRO A 438 23.52 6.94 30.12
N ILE A 439 23.64 6.41 28.90
CA ILE A 439 24.23 5.11 28.62
C ILE A 439 25.38 5.25 27.63
N SER A 440 26.34 4.32 27.69
CA SER A 440 27.55 4.31 26.86
C SER A 440 27.42 3.44 25.60
N TYR A 441 26.26 2.84 25.38
CA TYR A 441 25.91 1.97 24.25
C TYR A 441 24.67 2.53 23.54
N GLU A 442 24.39 2.07 22.34
CA GLU A 442 23.13 2.37 21.67
C GLU A 442 22.04 1.37 22.07
N ALA A 443 20.97 1.85 22.70
CA ALA A 443 19.84 1.01 23.03
C ALA A 443 18.99 0.72 21.79
N SER A 444 18.55 -0.54 21.62
CA SER A 444 17.77 -1.00 20.48
C SER A 444 16.29 -1.21 20.80
N SER A 445 16.00 -1.78 21.96
CA SER A 445 14.64 -2.14 22.39
C SER A 445 14.52 -2.08 23.91
N CYS A 446 13.31 -2.08 24.42
CA CYS A 446 13.07 -2.26 25.85
C CYS A 446 11.76 -2.98 26.14
N ALA A 447 11.72 -3.71 27.25
CA ALA A 447 10.54 -4.37 27.78
C ALA A 447 10.47 -4.21 29.31
N ALA A 448 9.29 -3.95 29.84
CA ALA A 448 9.06 -3.82 31.28
C ALA A 448 8.43 -5.08 31.85
N ASN A 449 8.88 -5.48 33.03
CA ASN A 449 8.24 -6.49 33.86
C ASN A 449 7.57 -5.80 35.05
N PRO A 450 6.25 -5.72 35.10
CA PRO A 450 5.56 -5.03 36.19
C PRO A 450 5.67 -5.75 37.54
N GLU A 451 5.75 -7.10 37.59
CA GLU A 451 5.82 -7.85 38.86
C GLU A 451 7.15 -7.62 39.60
N THR A 452 8.25 -7.58 38.85
CA THR A 452 9.58 -7.41 39.44
C THR A 452 10.05 -5.95 39.39
N SER A 453 9.26 -5.04 38.79
CA SER A 453 9.63 -3.65 38.52
C SER A 453 10.98 -3.54 37.80
N GLU A 454 11.19 -4.37 36.78
CA GLU A 454 12.44 -4.45 36.02
C GLU A 454 12.25 -4.04 34.56
N LEU A 455 13.25 -3.37 34.01
CA LEU A 455 13.35 -2.97 32.61
C LEU A 455 14.48 -3.74 31.93
N ALA A 456 14.15 -4.55 30.95
CA ALA A 456 15.12 -5.13 30.04
C ALA A 456 15.42 -4.15 28.90
N VAL A 457 16.68 -3.90 28.60
CA VAL A 457 17.13 -3.00 27.52
C VAL A 457 18.17 -3.72 26.67
N GLY A 458 17.88 -3.88 25.38
CA GLY A 458 18.80 -4.42 24.40
C GLY A 458 19.84 -3.38 23.96
N GLY A 459 21.09 -3.79 23.77
CA GLY A 459 22.19 -2.94 23.31
C GLY A 459 22.82 -3.44 22.00
N ASP A 460 23.39 -2.52 21.25
CA ASP A 460 24.19 -2.79 20.05
C ASP A 460 25.54 -3.43 20.37
N ASP A 461 25.99 -3.30 21.62
CA ASP A 461 27.22 -3.84 22.16
C ASP A 461 27.12 -5.32 22.60
N GLN A 462 26.15 -6.04 22.06
CA GLN A 462 25.92 -7.48 22.29
C GLN A 462 25.48 -7.83 23.71
N LYS A 463 24.92 -6.88 24.45
CA LYS A 463 24.44 -7.10 25.81
C LYS A 463 22.97 -6.76 25.97
N LEU A 464 22.27 -7.60 26.72
CA LEU A 464 20.95 -7.31 27.25
C LEU A 464 21.11 -6.93 28.72
N ARG A 465 20.64 -5.74 29.11
CA ARG A 465 20.77 -5.20 30.46
C ARG A 465 19.43 -5.18 31.17
N ILE A 466 19.45 -5.59 32.41
CA ILE A 466 18.27 -5.55 33.29
C ILE A 466 18.48 -4.47 34.31
N TYR A 467 17.58 -3.50 34.35
CA TYR A 467 17.55 -2.42 35.33
C TYR A 467 16.40 -2.63 36.30
N SER A 468 16.63 -2.37 37.59
CA SER A 468 15.58 -2.33 38.60
C SER A 468 15.04 -0.91 38.74
N LEU A 469 13.71 -0.78 38.68
CA LEU A 469 13.02 0.51 38.95
C LEU A 469 12.81 0.68 40.45
N SER A 470 13.32 1.76 41.01
CA SER A 470 13.11 2.17 42.41
C SER A 470 12.52 3.57 42.43
N GLY A 471 11.23 3.68 42.72
CA GLY A 471 10.51 4.94 42.56
C GLY A 471 10.55 5.43 41.10
N THR A 472 11.30 6.51 40.86
CA THR A 472 11.48 7.06 39.49
C THR A 472 12.92 6.93 39.00
N THR A 473 13.76 6.09 39.61
CA THR A 473 15.17 5.90 39.23
C THR A 473 15.41 4.47 38.74
N LEU A 474 16.40 4.31 37.87
CA LEU A 474 16.83 3.02 37.35
C LEU A 474 18.24 2.70 37.82
N GLU A 475 18.43 1.47 38.30
CA GLU A 475 19.73 0.93 38.67
C GLU A 475 20.03 -0.34 37.93
N LEU A 476 21.25 -0.48 37.39
CA LEU A 476 21.67 -1.70 36.65
C LEU A 476 21.75 -2.89 37.62
N LYS A 477 20.94 -3.93 37.35
CA LYS A 477 20.90 -5.16 38.16
C LYS A 477 21.83 -6.22 37.59
N THR A 478 21.79 -6.47 36.28
CA THR A 478 22.60 -7.51 35.63
C THR A 478 22.78 -7.25 34.12
N GLU A 479 23.85 -7.80 33.58
CA GLU A 479 24.12 -7.83 32.14
C GLU A 479 24.13 -9.29 31.64
N LEU A 480 23.53 -9.52 30.47
CA LEU A 480 23.43 -10.82 29.81
C LEU A 480 24.07 -10.73 28.43
N GLU A 481 25.04 -11.59 28.17
CA GLU A 481 25.80 -11.55 26.91
C GLU A 481 25.09 -12.29 25.78
N HIS A 482 25.12 -11.70 24.59
CA HIS A 482 24.65 -12.24 23.32
C HIS A 482 25.80 -12.39 22.31
N LEU A 483 25.55 -13.09 21.21
CA LEU A 483 26.54 -13.24 20.14
C LEU A 483 26.60 -12.04 19.19
N GLY A 484 25.52 -11.28 19.11
CA GLY A 484 25.38 -10.10 18.28
C GLY A 484 24.55 -9.02 18.97
N ALA A 485 24.47 -7.85 18.34
CA ALA A 485 23.62 -6.76 18.82
C ALA A 485 22.20 -7.26 19.11
N VAL A 486 21.68 -6.95 20.28
CA VAL A 486 20.30 -7.34 20.66
C VAL A 486 19.33 -6.51 19.83
N THR A 487 18.45 -7.15 19.09
CA THR A 487 17.51 -6.48 18.19
C THR A 487 16.16 -6.23 18.83
N ASP A 488 15.69 -7.15 19.67
CA ASP A 488 14.43 -7.03 20.36
C ASP A 488 14.39 -7.88 21.64
N CYS A 489 13.55 -7.50 22.60
CA CYS A 489 13.30 -8.27 23.81
C CYS A 489 11.86 -8.12 24.28
N SER A 490 11.33 -9.17 24.93
CA SER A 490 9.96 -9.17 25.44
C SER A 490 9.79 -10.11 26.63
N TYR A 491 8.99 -9.71 27.61
CA TYR A 491 8.57 -10.59 28.70
C TYR A 491 7.35 -11.41 28.30
N SER A 492 7.25 -12.63 28.81
CA SER A 492 6.05 -13.46 28.68
C SER A 492 4.86 -12.83 29.41
N PRO A 493 3.60 -13.11 29.01
CA PRO A 493 2.42 -12.55 29.66
C PRO A 493 2.29 -12.89 31.17
N ASP A 494 2.93 -13.97 31.61
CA ASP A 494 3.00 -14.39 33.01
C ASP A 494 4.26 -13.88 33.74
N ASN A 495 5.03 -13.00 33.10
CA ASN A 495 6.25 -12.35 33.60
C ASN A 495 7.37 -13.31 34.07
N LYS A 496 7.26 -14.61 33.78
CA LYS A 496 8.23 -15.63 34.24
C LYS A 496 9.37 -15.90 33.27
N LEU A 497 9.23 -15.44 32.05
CA LEU A 497 10.20 -15.62 30.99
C LEU A 497 10.51 -14.29 30.31
N LEU A 498 11.78 -14.14 29.90
CA LEU A 498 12.24 -13.06 29.04
C LEU A 498 12.85 -13.69 27.79
N VAL A 499 12.39 -13.26 26.62
CA VAL A 499 12.98 -13.64 25.34
C VAL A 499 13.77 -12.46 24.79
N ALA A 500 14.94 -12.71 24.22
CA ALA A 500 15.72 -11.73 23.48
C ALA A 500 16.26 -12.33 22.18
N CYS A 501 16.28 -11.47 21.14
CA CYS A 501 16.78 -11.82 19.82
C CYS A 501 18.02 -10.99 19.50
N ASP A 502 18.97 -11.57 18.75
CA ASP A 502 20.16 -10.87 18.31
C ASP A 502 20.34 -10.85 16.79
N ALA A 503 21.25 -9.99 16.31
CA ALA A 503 21.58 -9.84 14.90
C ALA A 503 22.20 -11.10 14.26
N HIS A 504 22.66 -12.07 15.04
CA HIS A 504 23.16 -13.39 14.58
C HIS A 504 22.06 -14.45 14.52
N ARG A 505 20.79 -14.03 14.51
CA ARG A 505 19.61 -14.92 14.41
C ARG A 505 19.45 -15.87 15.61
N LYS A 506 20.04 -15.53 16.74
CA LYS A 506 19.90 -16.30 17.97
C LYS A 506 18.75 -15.73 18.79
N VAL A 507 17.89 -16.61 19.26
CA VAL A 507 16.81 -16.32 20.21
C VAL A 507 17.15 -17.01 21.53
N VAL A 508 17.22 -16.27 22.61
CA VAL A 508 17.53 -16.77 23.95
C VAL A 508 16.34 -16.56 24.85
N LEU A 509 15.99 -17.60 25.60
CA LEU A 509 14.93 -17.60 26.59
C LEU A 509 15.54 -17.67 27.99
N TYR A 510 15.25 -16.69 28.82
CA TYR A 510 15.71 -16.57 30.20
C TYR A 510 14.56 -16.81 31.18
N ALA A 511 14.87 -17.49 32.29
CA ALA A 511 13.95 -17.62 33.42
C ALA A 511 14.04 -16.38 34.31
N VAL A 512 12.93 -15.76 34.65
CA VAL A 512 12.83 -14.63 35.56
C VAL A 512 12.48 -15.15 36.97
N PRO A 513 13.06 -14.61 38.05
CA PRO A 513 13.92 -13.43 38.14
C PRO A 513 15.43 -13.69 38.04
N GLU A 514 15.89 -14.94 37.94
CA GLU A 514 17.33 -15.27 38.02
C GLU A 514 18.08 -15.02 36.70
N TYR A 515 17.37 -14.84 35.61
CA TYR A 515 17.89 -14.63 34.24
C TYR A 515 18.81 -15.76 33.76
N LYS A 516 18.55 -16.98 34.23
CA LYS A 516 19.24 -18.20 33.74
C LYS A 516 18.69 -18.58 32.37
N VAL A 517 19.60 -18.96 31.46
CA VAL A 517 19.23 -19.46 30.14
C VAL A 517 18.47 -20.77 30.27
N ARG A 518 17.23 -20.81 29.77
CA ARG A 518 16.40 -22.02 29.66
C ARG A 518 16.55 -22.72 28.32
N LEU A 519 16.60 -21.91 27.26
CA LEU A 519 16.62 -22.39 25.87
C LEU A 519 17.30 -21.34 25.01
N PHE A 520 18.03 -21.81 24.00
CA PHE A 520 18.41 -20.95 22.87
C PHE A 520 18.06 -21.66 21.56
N LEU A 521 17.60 -20.86 20.60
CA LEU A 521 17.30 -21.31 19.24
C LEU A 521 18.16 -20.50 18.28
N ILE A 522 18.71 -21.16 17.27
CA ILE A 522 19.34 -20.50 16.13
C ILE A 522 18.35 -20.64 14.99
N ALA A 523 17.78 -19.52 14.55
CA ALA A 523 16.92 -19.52 13.39
C ALA A 523 17.78 -19.82 12.14
N LEU A 524 17.55 -20.97 11.50
CA LEU A 524 18.06 -21.22 10.16
C LEU A 524 17.35 -20.24 9.21
N SER A 525 18.12 -19.58 8.32
CA SER A 525 17.51 -18.77 7.27
C SER A 525 16.67 -19.70 6.39
N ILE A 526 15.37 -19.52 6.42
CA ILE A 526 14.57 -19.88 5.27
C ILE A 526 14.72 -18.65 4.35
N ASP A 527 15.51 -18.82 3.29
CA ASP A 527 15.52 -17.84 2.20
C ASP A 527 14.11 -17.87 1.60
N VAL A 528 13.36 -16.79 1.83
CA VAL A 528 12.05 -16.55 1.25
C VAL A 528 12.25 -15.71 -0.02
#